data_d975cc1410dca8243bcd36c9e0977bbc
#
_entry.id   d975cc1410dca8243bcd36c9e0977bbc
#
_cell.length_a   1.000
_cell.length_b   1.000
_cell.length_c   1.000
_cell.angle_alpha   90.00
_cell.angle_beta   90.00
_cell.angle_gamma   90.00
#
_symmetry.space_group_name_H-M   'P 1'
#
loop_
_entity.id
_entity.type
_entity.pdbx_description
1 polymer ?
#
loop_
_entity_poly.entity_id
_entity_poly.type
_entity_poly.pdbx_seq_one_letter_code
_entity_poly.pdbx_strand_id
1 'polypeptide(L)'
;GNIGMIRIISESSIAAGIRRIEAVTAAKAEELVNFQQDVLKEIRNVFNNAPDIMVAIRKAIEENDELRKQAEDYLREKVEIVKDQLIKNMVDRSGVKLIRFNAIIMPEIVKDVAFRIRAQVTDHLLFVAGTTEPSSGKPLLTVMLSDDMVTAGLNASKIVREAAKQIQGGGGGQPHFAQAGGKNADGIVAAIDK
;
A
#
# COMPACT_ATOMS: atom_id res chain seq x y z
N GLY A 1 59.66 3.54 8.76
CA GLY A 1 59.29 3.82 7.40
C GLY A 1 58.17 4.85 7.31
N ASN A 2 58.17 5.64 6.26
CA ASN A 2 57.24 6.76 6.04
C ASN A 2 55.90 6.37 5.44
N ILE A 3 55.58 5.07 5.33
CA ILE A 3 54.35 4.60 4.68
C ILE A 3 53.14 4.68 5.62
N GLY A 4 53.37 4.62 6.92
CA GLY A 4 52.27 4.65 7.89
C GLY A 4 51.32 3.47 7.79
N MET A 5 50.02 3.74 7.93
CA MET A 5 48.96 2.74 7.81
C MET A 5 48.72 2.35 6.34
N ILE A 6 48.47 1.06 6.08
CA ILE A 6 48.00 0.56 4.77
C ILE A 6 46.63 -0.09 4.96
N ARG A 7 45.69 0.26 4.10
CA ARG A 7 44.36 -0.36 4.02
C ARG A 7 44.11 -0.89 2.63
N ILE A 8 43.79 -2.17 2.54
CA ILE A 8 43.33 -2.78 1.30
C ILE A 8 41.87 -2.38 1.11
N ILE A 9 41.54 -1.78 -0.05
CA ILE A 9 40.20 -1.34 -0.43
C ILE A 9 39.47 -2.44 -1.16
N SER A 10 40.15 -3.06 -2.13
CA SER A 10 39.53 -4.11 -2.95
C SER A 10 40.56 -5.16 -3.40
N GLU A 11 40.07 -6.35 -3.65
CA GLU A 11 40.79 -7.43 -4.30
C GLU A 11 39.88 -8.03 -5.39
N SER A 12 40.40 -8.15 -6.60
CA SER A 12 39.65 -8.69 -7.75
C SER A 12 40.53 -9.59 -8.60
N SER A 13 39.94 -10.56 -9.29
CA SER A 13 40.60 -11.37 -10.30
C SER A 13 40.50 -10.64 -11.64
N ILE A 14 41.63 -10.48 -12.35
CA ILE A 14 41.66 -9.87 -13.67
C ILE A 14 41.75 -10.94 -14.75
N ALA A 15 42.52 -12.04 -14.50
CA ALA A 15 42.69 -13.17 -15.40
C ALA A 15 43.05 -14.41 -14.59
N ALA A 16 43.11 -15.57 -15.25
CA ALA A 16 43.53 -16.81 -14.60
C ALA A 16 44.92 -16.64 -13.96
N GLY A 17 44.98 -16.78 -12.64
CA GLY A 17 46.20 -16.64 -11.86
C GLY A 17 46.72 -15.21 -11.59
N ILE A 18 45.96 -14.16 -12.05
CA ILE A 18 46.33 -12.75 -11.80
C ILE A 18 45.28 -12.08 -10.94
N ARG A 19 45.72 -11.54 -9.79
CA ARG A 19 44.87 -10.79 -8.84
C ARG A 19 45.32 -9.34 -8.77
N ARG A 20 44.35 -8.44 -8.75
CA ARG A 20 44.55 -6.99 -8.54
C ARG A 20 44.17 -6.66 -7.12
N ILE A 21 45.08 -5.98 -6.41
CA ILE A 21 44.86 -5.45 -5.06
C ILE A 21 44.93 -3.91 -5.18
N GLU A 22 43.91 -3.25 -4.67
CA GLU A 22 43.90 -1.79 -4.50
C GLU A 22 44.05 -1.46 -3.01
N ALA A 23 44.94 -0.60 -2.68
CA ALA A 23 45.21 -0.18 -1.30
C ALA A 23 45.48 1.32 -1.22
N VAL A 24 45.17 1.90 -0.07
CA VAL A 24 45.52 3.27 0.29
C VAL A 24 46.53 3.27 1.45
N THR A 25 47.38 4.28 1.49
CA THR A 25 48.41 4.45 2.51
C THR A 25 48.44 5.87 3.05
N ALA A 26 49.13 6.08 4.18
CA ALA A 26 49.38 7.36 4.81
C ALA A 26 48.05 8.16 5.00
N ALA A 27 48.05 9.44 4.63
CA ALA A 27 46.91 10.34 4.85
C ALA A 27 45.56 9.79 4.28
N LYS A 28 45.60 9.15 3.12
CA LYS A 28 44.35 8.55 2.54
C LYS A 28 43.82 7.37 3.35
N ALA A 29 44.71 6.60 4.02
CA ALA A 29 44.27 5.53 4.89
C ALA A 29 43.66 6.08 6.19
N GLU A 30 44.19 7.19 6.71
CA GLU A 30 43.63 7.92 7.86
C GLU A 30 42.29 8.56 7.54
N GLU A 31 42.16 9.22 6.40
CA GLU A 31 40.89 9.77 5.93
C GLU A 31 39.80 8.70 5.83
N LEU A 32 40.14 7.53 5.28
CA LEU A 32 39.19 6.41 5.17
C LEU A 32 38.73 5.92 6.53
N VAL A 33 39.65 5.77 7.48
CA VAL A 33 39.35 5.33 8.87
C VAL A 33 38.48 6.37 9.57
N ASN A 34 38.83 7.65 9.47
CA ASN A 34 38.05 8.74 10.07
C ASN A 34 36.63 8.78 9.51
N PHE A 35 36.48 8.68 8.18
CA PHE A 35 35.16 8.59 7.55
C PHE A 35 34.33 7.42 8.08
N GLN A 36 34.93 6.24 8.19
CA GLN A 36 34.22 5.06 8.73
C GLN A 36 33.80 5.26 10.20
N GLN A 37 34.66 5.92 11.00
CA GLN A 37 34.35 6.24 12.40
C GLN A 37 33.21 7.28 12.50
N ASP A 38 33.21 8.29 11.64
CA ASP A 38 32.16 9.29 11.61
C ASP A 38 30.81 8.69 11.23
N VAL A 39 30.77 7.82 10.21
CA VAL A 39 29.56 7.06 9.86
C VAL A 39 29.06 6.22 11.03
N LEU A 40 29.95 5.50 11.72
CA LEU A 40 29.56 4.71 12.90
C LEU A 40 29.03 5.59 14.03
N LYS A 41 29.61 6.78 14.22
CA LYS A 41 29.14 7.76 15.21
C LYS A 41 27.74 8.28 14.85
N GLU A 42 27.51 8.61 13.58
CA GLU A 42 26.18 9.02 13.11
C GLU A 42 25.14 7.91 13.33
N ILE A 43 25.45 6.67 12.96
CA ILE A 43 24.54 5.54 13.20
C ILE A 43 24.24 5.40 14.70
N ARG A 44 25.25 5.50 15.59
CA ARG A 44 25.01 5.46 17.03
C ARG A 44 24.11 6.58 17.51
N ASN A 45 24.26 7.79 16.98
CA ASN A 45 23.40 8.91 17.33
C ASN A 45 21.94 8.65 16.95
N VAL A 46 21.67 8.07 15.77
CA VAL A 46 20.32 7.68 15.33
C VAL A 46 19.67 6.70 16.33
N PHE A 47 20.47 5.82 16.94
CA PHE A 47 20.01 4.86 17.95
C PHE A 47 20.26 5.33 19.39
N ASN A 48 20.20 6.64 19.67
CA ASN A 48 20.34 7.23 20.98
C ASN A 48 21.63 6.81 21.72
N ASN A 49 22.73 6.67 20.99
CA ASN A 49 24.04 6.21 21.50
C ASN A 49 23.98 4.86 22.21
N ALA A 50 23.19 3.92 21.66
CA ALA A 50 23.10 2.58 22.20
C ALA A 50 24.48 1.93 22.39
N PRO A 51 24.74 1.28 23.53
CA PRO A 51 26.04 0.65 23.81
C PRO A 51 26.41 -0.40 22.75
N ASP A 52 25.44 -1.21 22.33
CA ASP A 52 25.58 -2.18 21.24
C ASP A 52 24.64 -1.79 20.09
N ILE A 53 25.26 -1.22 19.06
CA ILE A 53 24.52 -0.76 17.87
C ILE A 53 23.89 -1.91 17.07
N MET A 54 24.52 -3.09 17.06
CA MET A 54 24.00 -4.23 16.32
C MET A 54 22.75 -4.79 16.98
N VAL A 55 22.72 -4.83 18.32
CA VAL A 55 21.51 -5.19 19.07
C VAL A 55 20.40 -4.17 18.85
N ALA A 56 20.70 -2.88 18.87
CA ALA A 56 19.73 -1.82 18.65
C ALA A 56 19.10 -1.90 17.24
N ILE A 57 19.93 -2.14 16.21
CA ILE A 57 19.45 -2.31 14.82
C ILE A 57 18.54 -3.53 14.70
N ARG A 58 18.94 -4.69 15.24
CA ARG A 58 18.12 -5.91 15.20
C ARG A 58 16.78 -5.70 15.87
N LYS A 59 16.79 -5.08 17.06
CA LYS A 59 15.57 -4.77 17.79
C LYS A 59 14.62 -3.85 16.98
N ALA A 60 15.16 -2.82 16.34
CA ALA A 60 14.36 -1.92 15.49
C ALA A 60 13.75 -2.63 14.26
N ILE A 61 14.47 -3.60 13.69
CA ILE A 61 13.94 -4.43 12.59
C ILE A 61 12.83 -5.32 13.12
N GLU A 62 13.03 -6.02 14.23
CA GLU A 62 12.02 -6.90 14.85
C GLU A 62 10.76 -6.12 15.24
N GLU A 63 10.91 -4.94 15.87
CA GLU A 63 9.78 -4.06 16.21
C GLU A 63 9.04 -3.57 14.96
N ASN A 64 9.75 -3.24 13.87
CA ASN A 64 9.13 -2.83 12.62
C ASN A 64 8.31 -3.97 11.99
N ASP A 65 8.83 -5.20 12.00
CA ASP A 65 8.14 -6.37 11.46
C ASP A 65 6.90 -6.71 12.30
N GLU A 66 6.99 -6.58 13.62
CA GLU A 66 5.86 -6.77 14.52
C GLU A 66 4.76 -5.71 14.29
N LEU A 67 5.14 -4.43 14.18
CA LEU A 67 4.20 -3.35 13.89
C LEU A 67 3.52 -3.52 12.53
N ARG A 68 4.23 -3.98 11.52
CA ARG A 68 3.65 -4.30 10.21
C ARG A 68 2.61 -5.39 10.32
N LYS A 69 2.92 -6.47 11.04
CA LYS A 69 1.98 -7.57 11.27
C LYS A 69 0.73 -7.11 12.01
N GLN A 70 0.90 -6.30 13.07
CA GLN A 70 -0.23 -5.74 13.81
C GLN A 70 -1.10 -4.85 12.91
N ALA A 71 -0.50 -4.03 12.05
CA ALA A 71 -1.22 -3.20 11.09
C ALA A 71 -2.01 -4.04 10.07
N GLU A 72 -1.43 -5.12 9.56
CA GLU A 72 -2.11 -6.05 8.64
C GLU A 72 -3.28 -6.76 9.33
N ASP A 73 -3.10 -7.25 10.56
CA ASP A 73 -4.15 -7.92 11.32
C ASP A 73 -5.31 -6.94 11.63
N TYR A 74 -5.00 -5.72 12.02
CA TYR A 74 -6.00 -4.67 12.24
C TYR A 74 -6.79 -4.34 10.97
N LEU A 75 -6.10 -4.22 9.82
CA LEU A 75 -6.77 -3.97 8.54
C LEU A 75 -7.69 -5.14 8.16
N ARG A 76 -7.25 -6.38 8.39
CA ARG A 76 -8.03 -7.59 8.13
C ARG A 76 -9.30 -7.64 8.98
N GLU A 77 -9.18 -7.37 10.28
CA GLU A 77 -10.32 -7.30 11.21
C GLU A 77 -11.31 -6.21 10.77
N LYS A 78 -10.81 -5.02 10.42
CA LYS A 78 -11.64 -3.92 9.96
C LYS A 78 -12.40 -4.25 8.68
N VAL A 79 -11.76 -4.94 7.73
CA VAL A 79 -12.39 -5.42 6.49
C VAL A 79 -13.54 -6.39 6.82
N GLU A 80 -13.35 -7.34 7.74
CA GLU A 80 -14.41 -8.29 8.13
C GLU A 80 -15.60 -7.56 8.79
N ILE A 81 -15.34 -6.65 9.74
CA ILE A 81 -16.40 -5.88 10.40
C ILE A 81 -17.22 -5.08 9.39
N VAL A 82 -16.55 -4.36 8.50
CA VAL A 82 -17.23 -3.56 7.46
C VAL A 82 -18.03 -4.45 6.52
N LYS A 83 -17.44 -5.55 6.06
CA LYS A 83 -18.11 -6.55 5.20
C LYS A 83 -19.40 -7.06 5.84
N ASP A 84 -19.33 -7.51 7.10
CA ASP A 84 -20.48 -8.08 7.80
C ASP A 84 -21.60 -7.06 8.01
N GLN A 85 -21.24 -5.81 8.34
CA GLN A 85 -22.21 -4.70 8.44
C GLN A 85 -22.89 -4.41 7.11
N LEU A 86 -22.14 -4.40 6.01
CA LEU A 86 -22.67 -4.12 4.68
C LEU A 86 -23.58 -5.24 4.18
N ILE A 87 -23.23 -6.50 4.41
CA ILE A 87 -24.08 -7.64 4.06
C ILE A 87 -25.37 -7.61 4.88
N LYS A 88 -25.29 -7.30 6.18
CA LYS A 88 -26.47 -7.16 7.04
C LYS A 88 -27.43 -6.06 6.59
N ASN A 89 -26.89 -4.97 6.02
CA ASN A 89 -27.65 -3.83 5.55
C ASN A 89 -27.96 -3.89 4.03
N MET A 90 -27.72 -5.03 3.39
CA MET A 90 -28.00 -5.27 1.98
C MET A 90 -29.50 -5.20 1.73
N VAL A 91 -29.89 -4.49 0.66
CA VAL A 91 -31.29 -4.29 0.27
C VAL A 91 -31.57 -5.05 -1.03
N ASP A 92 -32.64 -5.84 -1.04
CA ASP A 92 -33.17 -6.41 -2.31
C ASP A 92 -34.06 -5.38 -2.99
N ARG A 93 -33.71 -5.02 -4.23
CA ARG A 93 -34.52 -4.18 -5.10
C ARG A 93 -34.81 -4.92 -6.39
N SER A 94 -36.04 -5.42 -6.54
CA SER A 94 -36.50 -6.13 -7.75
C SER A 94 -35.57 -7.29 -8.14
N GLY A 95 -35.09 -8.07 -7.16
CA GLY A 95 -34.20 -9.19 -7.37
C GLY A 95 -32.72 -8.84 -7.46
N VAL A 96 -32.34 -7.56 -7.30
CA VAL A 96 -30.95 -7.11 -7.22
C VAL A 96 -30.55 -6.86 -5.77
N LYS A 97 -29.53 -7.55 -5.31
CA LYS A 97 -28.92 -7.39 -3.99
C LYS A 97 -28.01 -6.16 -4.01
N LEU A 98 -28.56 -5.04 -3.57
CA LEU A 98 -27.89 -3.74 -3.59
C LEU A 98 -27.19 -3.46 -2.28
N ILE A 99 -25.90 -3.15 -2.35
CA ILE A 99 -25.12 -2.58 -1.25
C ILE A 99 -24.65 -1.20 -1.65
N ARG A 100 -25.03 -0.17 -0.88
CA ARG A 100 -24.53 1.19 -1.01
C ARG A 100 -23.74 1.56 0.23
N PHE A 101 -22.55 2.09 0.02
CA PHE A 101 -21.62 2.41 1.10
C PHE A 101 -21.01 3.79 0.88
N ASN A 102 -21.00 4.60 1.92
CA ASN A 102 -20.32 5.90 1.95
C ASN A 102 -19.54 6.04 3.25
N ALA A 103 -18.24 6.27 3.17
CA ALA A 103 -17.38 6.44 4.35
C ALA A 103 -16.07 7.17 4.03
N ILE A 104 -15.46 7.69 5.09
CA ILE A 104 -14.04 8.11 5.06
C ILE A 104 -13.22 6.89 5.44
N ILE A 105 -12.59 6.26 4.45
CA ILE A 105 -11.86 4.99 4.63
C ILE A 105 -10.80 4.83 3.54
N MET A 106 -9.77 4.04 3.84
CA MET A 106 -8.68 3.77 2.89
C MET A 106 -9.18 2.95 1.68
N PRO A 107 -8.74 3.31 0.45
CA PRO A 107 -9.16 2.65 -0.79
C PRO A 107 -8.93 1.13 -0.81
N GLU A 108 -7.84 0.67 -0.21
CA GLU A 108 -7.47 -0.75 -0.14
C GLU A 108 -8.50 -1.56 0.65
N ILE A 109 -9.02 -1.00 1.76
CA ILE A 109 -10.05 -1.64 2.57
C ILE A 109 -11.33 -1.82 1.76
N VAL A 110 -11.75 -0.80 1.01
CA VAL A 110 -12.97 -0.86 0.19
C VAL A 110 -12.86 -1.91 -0.90
N LYS A 111 -11.70 -1.99 -1.54
CA LYS A 111 -11.43 -3.01 -2.55
C LYS A 111 -11.53 -4.41 -1.96
N ASP A 112 -10.87 -4.68 -0.83
CA ASP A 112 -10.91 -5.97 -0.14
C ASP A 112 -12.34 -6.34 0.29
N VAL A 113 -13.06 -5.40 0.89
CA VAL A 113 -14.47 -5.57 1.27
C VAL A 113 -15.31 -5.97 0.08
N ALA A 114 -15.20 -5.25 -1.05
CA ALA A 114 -15.97 -5.53 -2.26
C ALA A 114 -15.71 -6.94 -2.80
N PHE A 115 -14.45 -7.38 -2.84
CA PHE A 115 -14.10 -8.73 -3.29
C PHE A 115 -14.60 -9.82 -2.33
N ARG A 116 -14.53 -9.61 -1.01
CA ARG A 116 -15.04 -10.57 -0.01
C ARG A 116 -16.57 -10.64 -0.03
N ILE A 117 -17.26 -9.52 -0.21
CA ILE A 117 -18.71 -9.49 -0.40
C ILE A 117 -19.10 -10.30 -1.65
N ARG A 118 -18.41 -10.06 -2.79
CA ARG A 118 -18.68 -10.80 -4.03
C ARG A 118 -18.44 -12.30 -3.88
N ALA A 119 -17.44 -12.71 -3.12
CA ALA A 119 -17.18 -14.12 -2.85
C ALA A 119 -18.27 -14.77 -2.00
N GLN A 120 -18.95 -14.01 -1.14
CA GLN A 120 -20.04 -14.51 -0.29
C GLN A 120 -21.42 -14.34 -0.93
N VAL A 121 -21.64 -13.26 -1.67
CA VAL A 121 -22.88 -12.96 -2.39
C VAL A 121 -22.61 -13.15 -3.88
N THR A 122 -22.83 -14.38 -4.36
CA THR A 122 -22.43 -14.81 -5.70
C THR A 122 -23.37 -14.35 -6.81
N ASP A 123 -24.63 -14.05 -6.46
CA ASP A 123 -25.69 -13.79 -7.43
C ASP A 123 -26.37 -12.44 -7.19
N HIS A 124 -26.72 -11.77 -8.31
CA HIS A 124 -27.51 -10.53 -8.34
C HIS A 124 -26.92 -9.40 -7.52
N LEU A 125 -25.59 -9.39 -7.30
CA LEU A 125 -24.90 -8.38 -6.51
C LEU A 125 -24.61 -7.12 -7.34
N LEU A 126 -25.06 -5.99 -6.81
CA LEU A 126 -24.58 -4.67 -7.17
C LEU A 126 -24.05 -3.98 -5.91
N PHE A 127 -22.74 -3.85 -5.84
CA PHE A 127 -22.06 -3.08 -4.79
C PHE A 127 -21.57 -1.75 -5.34
N VAL A 128 -21.95 -0.66 -4.68
CA VAL A 128 -21.54 0.70 -5.03
C VAL A 128 -21.00 1.38 -3.76
N ALA A 129 -19.77 1.80 -3.80
CA ALA A 129 -19.15 2.55 -2.73
C ALA A 129 -18.63 3.90 -3.20
N GLY A 130 -18.96 4.94 -2.46
CA GLY A 130 -18.34 6.25 -2.54
C GLY A 130 -17.52 6.49 -1.28
N THR A 131 -16.22 6.71 -1.42
CA THR A 131 -15.35 6.86 -0.28
C THR A 131 -14.45 8.07 -0.42
N THR A 132 -14.03 8.62 0.73
CA THR A 132 -13.03 9.68 0.80
C THR A 132 -11.79 9.13 1.48
N GLU A 133 -10.64 9.29 0.84
CA GLU A 133 -9.36 8.87 1.42
C GLU A 133 -8.99 9.78 2.60
N PRO A 134 -8.71 9.22 3.80
CA PRO A 134 -8.47 10.02 4.99
C PRO A 134 -7.28 10.97 4.89
N SER A 135 -6.22 10.59 4.18
CA SER A 135 -4.97 11.35 4.09
C SER A 135 -5.03 12.49 3.09
N SER A 136 -5.71 12.30 1.96
CA SER A 136 -5.73 13.26 0.85
C SER A 136 -7.06 13.98 0.66
N GLY A 137 -8.13 13.49 1.30
CA GLY A 137 -9.49 13.99 1.08
C GLY A 137 -10.06 13.67 -0.30
N LYS A 138 -9.37 12.88 -1.12
CA LYS A 138 -9.80 12.58 -2.49
C LYS A 138 -10.96 11.58 -2.50
N PRO A 139 -11.99 11.83 -3.33
CA PRO A 139 -13.09 10.90 -3.51
C PRO A 139 -12.70 9.74 -4.41
N LEU A 140 -13.22 8.56 -4.08
CA LEU A 140 -13.13 7.36 -4.88
C LEU A 140 -14.49 6.69 -4.97
N LEU A 141 -14.92 6.34 -6.17
CA LEU A 141 -16.07 5.48 -6.43
C LEU A 141 -15.59 4.07 -6.75
N THR A 142 -16.29 3.07 -6.21
CA THR A 142 -16.01 1.66 -6.46
C THR A 142 -17.34 0.97 -6.83
N VAL A 143 -17.34 0.23 -7.93
CA VAL A 143 -18.48 -0.58 -8.37
C VAL A 143 -18.03 -2.03 -8.53
N MET A 144 -18.79 -2.96 -7.95
CA MET A 144 -18.58 -4.40 -8.08
C MET A 144 -19.89 -5.08 -8.46
N LEU A 145 -19.83 -5.99 -9.40
CA LEU A 145 -20.94 -6.81 -9.90
C LEU A 145 -20.65 -8.30 -9.72
N SER A 146 -21.66 -9.10 -9.48
CA SER A 146 -21.59 -10.57 -9.63
C SER A 146 -21.51 -10.98 -11.09
N ASP A 147 -21.12 -12.23 -11.37
CA ASP A 147 -20.88 -12.71 -12.73
C ASP A 147 -22.17 -12.80 -13.56
N ASP A 148 -23.28 -13.16 -12.94
CA ASP A 148 -24.61 -13.19 -13.57
C ASP A 148 -25.06 -11.80 -14.02
N MET A 149 -24.80 -10.76 -13.22
CA MET A 149 -25.12 -9.38 -13.59
C MET A 149 -24.27 -8.90 -14.79
N VAL A 150 -23.01 -9.31 -14.84
CA VAL A 150 -22.15 -9.02 -16.02
C VAL A 150 -22.65 -9.77 -17.25
N THR A 151 -23.06 -11.03 -17.11
CA THR A 151 -23.62 -11.85 -18.18
C THR A 151 -24.96 -11.26 -18.69
N ALA A 152 -25.75 -10.67 -17.79
CA ALA A 152 -26.98 -9.94 -18.13
C ALA A 152 -26.73 -8.60 -18.85
N GLY A 153 -25.48 -8.21 -19.08
CA GLY A 153 -25.09 -7.04 -19.86
C GLY A 153 -24.70 -5.80 -19.05
N LEU A 154 -24.70 -5.87 -17.71
CA LEU A 154 -24.19 -4.79 -16.89
C LEU A 154 -22.66 -4.72 -16.96
N ASN A 155 -22.14 -3.51 -16.75
CA ASN A 155 -20.69 -3.29 -16.82
C ASN A 155 -20.26 -2.23 -15.79
N ALA A 156 -19.52 -2.66 -14.77
CA ALA A 156 -19.03 -1.79 -13.70
C ALA A 156 -18.22 -0.60 -14.22
N SER A 157 -17.44 -0.79 -15.29
CA SER A 157 -16.66 0.29 -15.89
C SER A 157 -17.52 1.37 -16.53
N LYS A 158 -18.65 1.01 -17.14
CA LYS A 158 -19.62 1.99 -17.69
C LYS A 158 -20.32 2.72 -16.56
N ILE A 159 -20.80 1.99 -15.55
CA ILE A 159 -21.49 2.55 -14.38
C ILE A 159 -20.58 3.55 -13.65
N VAL A 160 -19.36 3.16 -13.33
CA VAL A 160 -18.44 4.02 -12.56
C VAL A 160 -18.05 5.28 -13.34
N ARG A 161 -17.91 5.20 -14.67
CA ARG A 161 -17.60 6.38 -15.52
C ARG A 161 -18.73 7.39 -15.53
N GLU A 162 -19.96 6.92 -15.57
CA GLU A 162 -21.12 7.80 -15.53
C GLU A 162 -21.28 8.47 -14.16
N ALA A 163 -21.12 7.68 -13.07
CA ALA A 163 -21.15 8.18 -11.70
C ALA A 163 -20.00 9.16 -11.41
N ALA A 164 -18.82 8.94 -11.98
CA ALA A 164 -17.62 9.76 -11.77
C ALA A 164 -17.77 11.22 -12.23
N LYS A 165 -18.71 11.51 -13.11
CA LYS A 165 -19.01 12.89 -13.53
C LYS A 165 -19.43 13.76 -12.33
N GLN A 166 -20.12 13.19 -11.32
CA GLN A 166 -20.57 13.91 -10.13
C GLN A 166 -19.39 14.31 -9.22
N ILE A 167 -18.34 13.51 -9.19
CA ILE A 167 -17.14 13.79 -8.41
C ILE A 167 -16.06 14.52 -9.21
N GLN A 168 -16.38 15.01 -10.42
CA GLN A 168 -15.43 15.66 -11.34
C GLN A 168 -14.20 14.77 -11.58
N GLY A 169 -14.46 13.51 -11.87
CA GLY A 169 -13.46 12.48 -11.95
C GLY A 169 -13.55 11.60 -13.17
N GLY A 170 -12.76 10.55 -13.16
CA GLY A 170 -12.73 9.55 -14.20
C GLY A 170 -12.07 8.27 -13.71
N GLY A 171 -12.30 7.21 -14.45
CA GLY A 171 -11.75 5.90 -14.11
C GLY A 171 -12.26 4.82 -15.04
N GLY A 172 -12.19 3.60 -14.58
CA GLY A 172 -12.62 2.42 -15.31
C GLY A 172 -12.16 1.15 -14.64
N GLY A 173 -12.19 0.06 -15.35
CA GLY A 173 -11.82 -1.25 -14.85
C GLY A 173 -12.40 -2.36 -15.71
N GLN A 174 -12.55 -3.51 -15.10
CA GLN A 174 -13.13 -4.70 -15.69
C GLN A 174 -14.68 -4.62 -15.64
N PRO A 175 -15.40 -5.44 -16.43
CA PRO A 175 -16.87 -5.48 -16.39
C PRO A 175 -17.45 -5.77 -15.01
N HIS A 176 -16.76 -6.56 -14.19
CA HIS A 176 -17.21 -6.93 -12.84
C HIS A 176 -16.71 -6.01 -11.73
N PHE A 177 -15.63 -5.25 -11.97
CA PHE A 177 -15.01 -4.37 -10.97
C PHE A 177 -14.39 -3.14 -11.61
N ALA A 178 -14.79 -1.96 -11.15
CA ALA A 178 -14.23 -0.71 -11.63
C ALA A 178 -14.16 0.34 -10.53
N GLN A 179 -13.20 1.26 -10.67
CA GLN A 179 -13.00 2.38 -9.76
C GLN A 179 -12.81 3.68 -10.54
N ALA A 180 -13.22 4.78 -9.93
CA ALA A 180 -13.00 6.12 -10.46
C ALA A 180 -12.62 7.08 -9.33
N GLY A 181 -11.54 7.80 -9.52
CA GLY A 181 -11.12 8.89 -8.65
C GLY A 181 -11.66 10.23 -9.13
N GLY A 182 -11.78 11.20 -8.23
CA GLY A 182 -12.26 12.52 -8.55
C GLY A 182 -11.61 13.64 -7.73
N LYS A 183 -12.12 14.84 -7.89
CA LYS A 183 -11.65 16.05 -7.19
C LYS A 183 -12.70 16.64 -6.24
N ASN A 184 -13.98 16.28 -6.44
CA ASN A 184 -15.10 16.82 -5.68
C ASN A 184 -15.71 15.74 -4.78
N ALA A 185 -15.38 15.76 -3.50
CA ALA A 185 -15.90 14.81 -2.51
C ALA A 185 -17.40 15.03 -2.21
N ASP A 186 -17.90 16.26 -2.33
CA ASP A 186 -19.31 16.57 -2.07
C ASP A 186 -20.26 15.89 -3.08
N GLY A 187 -19.75 15.52 -4.25
CA GLY A 187 -20.50 14.81 -5.27
C GLY A 187 -20.70 13.31 -5.01
N ILE A 188 -20.08 12.73 -3.96
CA ILE A 188 -20.11 11.28 -3.69
C ILE A 188 -21.56 10.79 -3.50
N VAL A 189 -22.35 11.47 -2.68
CA VAL A 189 -23.72 11.05 -2.39
C VAL A 189 -24.55 11.01 -3.66
N ALA A 190 -24.49 12.06 -4.47
CA ALA A 190 -25.19 12.10 -5.76
C ALA A 190 -24.69 11.04 -6.76
N ALA A 191 -23.43 10.65 -6.65
CA ALA A 191 -22.83 9.61 -7.51
C ALA A 191 -23.29 8.20 -7.16
N ILE A 192 -23.48 7.89 -5.87
CA ILE A 192 -23.92 6.54 -5.43
C ILE A 192 -25.44 6.35 -5.45
N ASP A 193 -26.22 7.43 -5.53
CA ASP A 193 -27.70 7.38 -5.60
C ASP A 193 -28.23 7.31 -7.03
N LYS A 194 -27.40 7.59 -8.03
CA LYS A 194 -27.71 7.56 -9.45
C LYS A 194 -27.74 6.15 -10.03
#